data_0a6722cd0d3bf8c692a4779ecc599a3b
#
_entry.id   0a6722cd0d3bf8c692a4779ecc599a3b
#
_cell.length_a   1.000
_cell.length_b   1.000
_cell.length_c   1.000
_cell.angle_alpha   90.00
_cell.angle_beta   90.00
_cell.angle_gamma   90.00
#
_symmetry.space_group_name_H-M   'P 1'
#
loop_
_entity.id
_entity.type
_entity.pdbx_description
1 polymer ?
#
loop_
_entity_poly.entity_id
_entity_poly.type
_entity_poly.pdbx_seq_one_letter_code
_entity_poly.pdbx_strand_id
1 'polypeptide(L)'
;MDSKYIKSNIFPIIVESLFILACLFFRKYCIYINFLFYIALAVYFKQRKDFSIKEWLNYVKKERIFWKQVLLTILLCALAFAFTNVLSNIFPQLNNGMIKLRVNNWFKLILFTFSTIILPPIVEESFYRKNLISFKNRRILVLTTLFSMFLYALEHALAIWGIFLCMIWALPLSISYIKTKNIYVVMTAHFICNIVVNGMAIVKLCFFLLH
;
A
#
# COMPACT_ATOMS: atom_id res chain seq x y z
N MET A 1 -14.56 -5.70 20.30
CA MET A 1 -13.25 -5.14 19.91
C MET A 1 -12.69 -4.43 21.14
N ASP A 2 -11.39 -4.53 21.38
CA ASP A 2 -10.73 -3.92 22.53
C ASP A 2 -10.66 -2.40 22.36
N SER A 3 -10.92 -1.61 23.40
CA SER A 3 -10.86 -0.13 23.38
C SER A 3 -9.51 0.38 22.84
N LYS A 4 -8.42 -0.33 23.14
CA LYS A 4 -7.07 -0.02 22.65
C LYS A 4 -6.95 -0.17 21.13
N TYR A 5 -7.54 -1.22 20.55
CA TYR A 5 -7.56 -1.45 19.10
C TYR A 5 -8.33 -0.35 18.38
N ILE A 6 -9.50 0.04 18.90
CA ILE A 6 -10.30 1.13 18.31
C ILE A 6 -9.51 2.44 18.34
N LYS A 7 -9.00 2.83 19.52
CA LYS A 7 -8.24 4.09 19.69
C LYS A 7 -7.03 4.17 18.76
N SER A 8 -6.36 3.03 18.50
CA SER A 8 -5.18 3.01 17.63
C SER A 8 -5.49 3.16 16.15
N ASN A 9 -6.72 2.88 15.72
CA ASN A 9 -7.11 2.91 14.32
C ASN A 9 -8.01 4.09 13.93
N ILE A 10 -8.57 4.83 14.89
CA ILE A 10 -9.46 5.97 14.62
C ILE A 10 -8.74 7.02 13.77
N PHE A 11 -7.55 7.48 14.19
CA PHE A 11 -6.85 8.54 13.48
C PHE A 11 -6.49 8.13 12.03
N PRO A 12 -5.85 6.96 11.76
CA PRO A 12 -5.59 6.52 10.39
C PRO A 12 -6.85 6.40 9.53
N ILE A 13 -7.95 5.87 10.07
CA ILE A 13 -9.22 5.74 9.35
C ILE A 13 -9.81 7.12 9.00
N ILE A 14 -9.74 8.10 9.90
CA ILE A 14 -10.19 9.47 9.63
C ILE A 14 -9.34 10.09 8.52
N VAL A 15 -8.00 9.98 8.62
CA VAL A 15 -7.08 10.52 7.61
C VAL A 15 -7.32 9.89 6.25
N GLU A 16 -7.56 8.58 6.18
CA GLU A 16 -7.89 7.88 4.94
C GLU A 16 -9.26 8.30 4.38
N SER A 17 -10.27 8.45 5.23
CA SER A 17 -11.58 8.95 4.81
C SER A 17 -11.49 10.35 4.21
N LEU A 18 -10.70 11.24 4.82
CA LEU A 18 -10.43 12.58 4.30
C LEU A 18 -9.66 12.54 2.98
N PHE A 19 -8.68 11.63 2.85
CA PHE A 19 -7.95 11.40 1.60
C PHE A 19 -8.88 10.99 0.46
N ILE A 20 -9.75 10.01 0.69
CA ILE A 20 -10.72 9.51 -0.30
C ILE A 20 -11.66 10.65 -0.74
N LEU A 21 -12.24 11.38 0.22
CA LEU A 21 -13.12 12.52 -0.07
C LEU A 21 -12.38 13.62 -0.85
N ALA A 22 -11.15 13.96 -0.45
CA ALA A 22 -10.35 14.95 -1.14
C ALA A 22 -10.01 14.53 -2.58
N CYS A 23 -9.68 13.26 -2.83
CA CYS A 23 -9.43 12.73 -4.17
C CYS A 23 -10.69 12.71 -5.05
N LEU A 24 -11.88 12.51 -4.46
CA LEU A 24 -13.16 12.59 -5.20
C LEU A 24 -13.45 14.00 -5.71
N PHE A 25 -13.28 15.00 -4.85
CA PHE A 25 -13.61 16.39 -5.17
C PHE A 25 -12.48 17.15 -5.86
N PHE A 26 -11.22 16.85 -5.53
CA PHE A 26 -10.05 17.60 -5.97
C PHE A 26 -9.08 16.77 -6.84
N ARG A 27 -9.58 16.07 -7.84
CA ARG A 27 -8.82 15.15 -8.73
C ARG A 27 -7.53 15.75 -9.32
N LYS A 28 -7.51 17.06 -9.59
CA LYS A 28 -6.35 17.80 -10.09
C LYS A 28 -5.16 17.80 -9.11
N TYR A 29 -5.45 17.68 -7.81
CA TYR A 29 -4.49 17.82 -6.72
C TYR A 29 -4.15 16.50 -6.04
N CYS A 30 -4.61 15.35 -6.59
CA CYS A 30 -4.40 14.03 -5.98
C CYS A 30 -2.94 13.75 -5.62
N ILE A 31 -1.96 14.24 -6.39
CA ILE A 31 -0.54 14.02 -6.07
C ILE A 31 -0.11 14.68 -4.76
N TYR A 32 -0.60 15.90 -4.49
CA TYR A 32 -0.32 16.61 -3.23
C TYR A 32 -1.06 16.00 -2.07
N ILE A 33 -2.34 15.65 -2.29
CA ILE A 33 -3.21 15.00 -1.31
C ILE A 33 -2.61 13.66 -0.90
N ASN A 34 -2.15 12.87 -1.86
CA ASN A 34 -1.51 11.57 -1.64
C ASN A 34 -0.21 11.69 -0.84
N PHE A 35 0.63 12.66 -1.19
CA PHE A 35 1.87 12.91 -0.46
C PHE A 35 1.60 13.33 0.99
N LEU A 36 0.64 14.26 1.23
CA LEU A 36 0.25 14.71 2.57
C LEU A 36 -0.35 13.58 3.40
N PHE A 37 -1.17 12.73 2.79
CA PHE A 37 -1.73 11.53 3.41
C PHE A 37 -0.62 10.62 3.95
N TYR A 38 0.36 10.27 3.12
CA TYR A 38 1.47 9.42 3.54
C TYR A 38 2.34 10.06 4.61
N ILE A 39 2.62 11.36 4.52
CA ILE A 39 3.41 12.07 5.56
C ILE A 39 2.66 12.07 6.89
N ALA A 40 1.36 12.36 6.90
CA ALA A 40 0.56 12.37 8.13
C ALA A 40 0.59 11.00 8.82
N LEU A 41 0.38 9.92 8.07
CA LEU A 41 0.42 8.56 8.61
C LEU A 41 1.85 8.10 8.99
N ALA A 42 2.88 8.48 8.22
CA ALA A 42 4.27 8.17 8.54
C ALA A 42 4.69 8.78 9.89
N VAL A 43 4.33 10.05 10.12
CA VAL A 43 4.59 10.72 11.41
C VAL A 43 3.85 10.03 12.55
N TYR A 44 2.57 9.71 12.34
CA TYR A 44 1.74 9.01 13.33
C TYR A 44 2.34 7.66 13.73
N PHE A 45 2.68 6.79 12.76
CA PHE A 45 3.21 5.46 13.04
C PHE A 45 4.64 5.50 13.60
N LYS A 46 5.46 6.51 13.21
CA LYS A 46 6.78 6.75 13.81
C LYS A 46 6.68 7.10 15.30
N GLN A 47 5.76 8.02 15.66
CA GLN A 47 5.54 8.41 17.06
C GLN A 47 5.06 7.23 17.90
N ARG A 48 4.27 6.34 17.35
CA ARG A 48 3.79 5.11 18.01
C ARG A 48 4.82 3.98 18.05
N LYS A 49 5.96 4.13 17.39
CA LYS A 49 6.98 3.08 17.23
C LYS A 49 6.44 1.81 16.54
N ASP A 50 5.51 1.98 15.60
CA ASP A 50 4.93 0.85 14.87
C ASP A 50 5.92 0.24 13.88
N PHE A 51 6.97 0.95 13.50
CA PHE A 51 8.10 0.45 12.72
C PHE A 51 9.43 1.06 13.20
N SER A 52 10.54 0.41 12.85
CA SER A 52 11.90 0.87 13.13
C SER A 52 12.79 0.62 11.92
N ILE A 53 13.33 1.68 11.33
CA ILE A 53 14.28 1.58 10.21
C ILE A 53 15.51 0.74 10.59
N LYS A 54 16.02 0.93 11.82
CA LYS A 54 17.17 0.17 12.34
C LYS A 54 16.88 -1.33 12.41
N GLU A 55 15.71 -1.70 12.89
CA GLU A 55 15.28 -3.09 12.99
C GLU A 55 15.05 -3.68 11.58
N TRP A 56 14.41 -2.94 10.67
CA TRP A 56 14.25 -3.34 9.27
C TRP A 56 15.59 -3.65 8.61
N LEU A 57 16.57 -2.74 8.72
CA LEU A 57 17.92 -2.94 8.18
C LEU A 57 18.64 -4.15 8.81
N ASN A 58 18.37 -4.46 10.07
CA ASN A 58 18.92 -5.66 10.71
C ASN A 58 18.38 -6.95 10.10
N TYR A 59 17.06 -7.02 9.81
CA TYR A 59 16.45 -8.17 9.11
C TYR A 59 17.05 -8.34 7.71
N VAL A 60 17.14 -7.26 6.95
CA VAL A 60 17.71 -7.26 5.59
C VAL A 60 19.14 -7.81 5.57
N LYS A 61 19.96 -7.50 6.59
CA LYS A 61 21.39 -7.88 6.64
C LYS A 61 21.65 -9.31 7.15
N LYS A 62 20.80 -9.86 8.00
CA LYS A 62 21.20 -11.00 8.83
C LYS A 62 20.49 -12.32 8.58
N GLU A 63 19.34 -12.36 7.89
CA GLU A 63 18.49 -13.55 7.91
C GLU A 63 18.19 -14.15 6.54
N ARG A 64 18.73 -15.34 6.27
CA ARG A 64 18.43 -16.10 5.03
C ARG A 64 16.92 -16.46 4.93
N ILE A 65 16.27 -16.76 6.08
CA ILE A 65 14.84 -17.09 6.13
C ILE A 65 13.99 -15.88 5.77
N PHE A 66 14.39 -14.69 6.22
CA PHE A 66 13.75 -13.44 5.85
C PHE A 66 13.66 -13.27 4.33
N TRP A 67 14.78 -13.44 3.61
CA TRP A 67 14.82 -13.30 2.16
C TRP A 67 14.02 -14.35 1.41
N LYS A 68 13.93 -15.59 1.92
CA LYS A 68 13.01 -16.61 1.38
C LYS A 68 11.55 -16.18 1.49
N GLN A 69 11.16 -15.62 2.65
CA GLN A 69 9.80 -15.11 2.87
C GLN A 69 9.50 -13.91 1.98
N VAL A 70 10.46 -12.98 1.84
CA VAL A 70 10.35 -11.83 0.92
C VAL A 70 10.15 -12.29 -0.51
N LEU A 71 11.00 -13.21 -1.00
CA LEU A 71 10.91 -13.74 -2.36
C LEU A 71 9.56 -14.42 -2.63
N LEU A 72 9.10 -15.27 -1.69
CA LEU A 72 7.78 -15.90 -1.82
C LEU A 72 6.66 -14.86 -1.88
N THR A 73 6.75 -13.80 -1.07
CA THR A 73 5.76 -12.70 -1.08
C THR A 73 5.77 -11.97 -2.42
N ILE A 74 6.95 -11.67 -2.98
CA ILE A 74 7.08 -11.04 -4.31
C ILE A 74 6.47 -11.92 -5.39
N LEU A 75 6.74 -13.23 -5.39
CA LEU A 75 6.15 -14.17 -6.35
C LEU A 75 4.62 -14.19 -6.27
N LEU A 76 4.05 -14.18 -5.06
CA LEU A 76 2.60 -14.11 -4.87
C LEU A 76 2.03 -12.76 -5.34
N CYS A 77 2.73 -11.64 -5.12
CA CYS A 77 2.35 -10.33 -5.65
C CYS A 77 2.38 -10.32 -7.19
N ALA A 78 3.42 -10.89 -7.80
CA ALA A 78 3.53 -11.00 -9.25
C ALA A 78 2.39 -11.84 -9.86
N LEU A 79 2.01 -12.95 -9.22
CA LEU A 79 0.86 -13.76 -9.63
C LEU A 79 -0.47 -13.00 -9.51
N ALA A 80 -0.67 -12.27 -8.40
CA ALA A 80 -1.87 -11.44 -8.21
C ALA A 80 -1.95 -10.35 -9.28
N PHE A 81 -0.81 -9.71 -9.61
CA PHE A 81 -0.74 -8.68 -10.64
C PHE A 81 -1.00 -9.24 -12.04
N ALA A 82 -0.40 -10.38 -12.38
CA ALA A 82 -0.67 -11.08 -13.64
C ALA A 82 -2.14 -11.48 -13.77
N PHE A 83 -2.73 -12.02 -12.70
CA PHE A 83 -4.14 -12.39 -12.66
C PHE A 83 -5.08 -11.19 -12.88
N THR A 84 -4.82 -10.07 -12.20
CA THR A 84 -5.64 -8.86 -12.39
C THR A 84 -5.49 -8.25 -13.77
N ASN A 85 -4.32 -8.37 -14.41
CA ASN A 85 -4.12 -7.97 -15.80
C ASN A 85 -4.96 -8.84 -16.76
N VAL A 86 -4.99 -10.16 -16.55
CA VAL A 86 -5.85 -11.07 -17.34
C VAL A 86 -7.31 -10.69 -17.17
N LEU A 87 -7.79 -10.47 -15.93
CA LEU A 87 -9.17 -10.03 -15.66
C LEU A 87 -9.50 -8.70 -16.37
N SER A 88 -8.59 -7.73 -16.31
CA SER A 88 -8.77 -6.43 -16.97
C SER A 88 -8.83 -6.54 -18.49
N ASN A 89 -8.12 -7.50 -19.08
CA ASN A 89 -8.18 -7.78 -20.52
C ASN A 89 -9.47 -8.53 -20.94
N ILE A 90 -10.01 -9.38 -20.05
CA ILE A 90 -11.30 -10.07 -20.30
C ILE A 90 -12.49 -9.09 -20.18
N PHE A 91 -12.39 -8.12 -19.28
CA PHE A 91 -13.46 -7.16 -18.99
C PHE A 91 -13.01 -5.70 -19.24
N PRO A 92 -12.57 -5.34 -20.47
CA PRO A 92 -12.01 -4.02 -20.76
C PRO A 92 -13.03 -2.88 -20.65
N GLN A 93 -14.34 -3.19 -20.73
CA GLN A 93 -15.43 -2.23 -20.60
C GLN A 93 -15.66 -1.77 -19.16
N LEU A 94 -15.12 -2.48 -18.13
CA LEU A 94 -15.34 -2.13 -16.75
C LEU A 94 -14.36 -1.04 -16.31
N ASN A 95 -14.90 0.09 -15.86
CA ASN A 95 -14.10 1.19 -15.34
C ASN A 95 -13.44 0.79 -14.02
N ASN A 96 -12.12 0.83 -13.96
CA ASN A 96 -11.36 0.55 -12.72
C ASN A 96 -11.33 1.72 -11.74
N GLY A 97 -11.60 2.95 -12.17
CA GLY A 97 -11.64 4.13 -11.29
C GLY A 97 -10.36 4.40 -10.51
N MET A 98 -9.19 3.99 -11.04
CA MET A 98 -7.89 4.20 -10.37
C MET A 98 -7.62 5.67 -10.12
N ILE A 99 -7.13 6.00 -8.95
CA ILE A 99 -6.69 7.36 -8.59
C ILE A 99 -5.43 7.72 -9.39
N LYS A 100 -5.56 8.74 -10.26
CA LYS A 100 -4.48 9.15 -11.17
C LYS A 100 -3.64 10.25 -10.55
N LEU A 101 -2.36 10.00 -10.35
CA LEU A 101 -1.36 10.99 -9.92
C LEU A 101 -0.74 11.63 -11.17
N ARG A 102 -1.12 12.90 -11.45
CA ARG A 102 -0.65 13.63 -12.63
C ARG A 102 0.70 14.29 -12.35
N VAL A 103 1.72 13.91 -13.13
CA VAL A 103 3.08 14.46 -13.08
C VAL A 103 3.35 15.24 -14.36
N ASN A 104 3.62 16.54 -14.24
CA ASN A 104 3.92 17.42 -15.36
C ASN A 104 5.09 18.40 -15.07
N ASN A 105 5.82 18.19 -14.00
CA ASN A 105 7.05 18.90 -13.66
C ASN A 105 7.89 18.07 -12.68
N TRP A 106 9.16 18.47 -12.52
CA TRP A 106 10.14 17.77 -11.66
C TRP A 106 9.73 17.72 -10.18
N PHE A 107 9.10 18.78 -9.67
CA PHE A 107 8.64 18.78 -8.28
C PHE A 107 7.58 17.69 -8.04
N LYS A 108 6.60 17.56 -8.92
CA LYS A 108 5.60 16.50 -8.85
C LYS A 108 6.21 15.12 -9.07
N LEU A 109 7.27 14.99 -9.85
CA LEU A 109 7.98 13.72 -10.01
C LEU A 109 8.65 13.29 -8.70
N ILE A 110 9.23 14.22 -7.96
CA ILE A 110 9.77 13.95 -6.62
C ILE A 110 8.66 13.50 -5.68
N LEU A 111 7.52 14.22 -5.63
CA LEU A 111 6.38 13.83 -4.81
C LEU A 111 5.86 12.43 -5.20
N PHE A 112 5.75 12.15 -6.51
CA PHE A 112 5.35 10.86 -7.03
C PHE A 112 6.29 9.74 -6.56
N THR A 113 7.60 9.94 -6.67
CA THR A 113 8.60 8.96 -6.24
C THR A 113 8.47 8.63 -4.75
N PHE A 114 8.35 9.65 -3.90
CA PHE A 114 8.18 9.45 -2.46
C PHE A 114 6.87 8.75 -2.13
N SER A 115 5.76 9.18 -2.74
CA SER A 115 4.41 8.69 -2.41
C SER A 115 4.01 7.40 -3.14
N THR A 116 4.85 6.85 -4.04
CA THR A 116 4.56 5.57 -4.70
C THR A 116 5.63 4.50 -4.49
N ILE A 117 6.84 4.87 -4.05
CA ILE A 117 7.92 3.90 -3.83
C ILE A 117 8.34 3.85 -2.36
N ILE A 118 8.61 5.02 -1.73
CA ILE A 118 9.30 5.07 -0.44
C ILE A 118 8.33 4.99 0.73
N LEU A 119 7.28 5.81 0.72
CA LEU A 119 6.35 5.92 1.84
C LEU A 119 5.33 4.76 1.93
N PRO A 120 4.75 4.26 0.81
CA PRO A 120 3.72 3.23 0.87
C PRO A 120 4.14 1.97 1.63
N PRO A 121 5.30 1.35 1.38
CA PRO A 121 5.68 0.13 2.10
C PRO A 121 5.77 0.32 3.61
N ILE A 122 6.13 1.52 4.07
CA ILE A 122 6.21 1.84 5.51
C ILE A 122 4.83 2.11 6.08
N VAL A 123 4.08 2.97 5.43
CA VAL A 123 2.80 3.49 5.92
C VAL A 123 1.69 2.46 5.78
N GLU A 124 1.53 1.91 4.57
CA GLU A 124 0.47 0.96 4.27
C GLU A 124 0.64 -0.34 5.05
N GLU A 125 1.86 -0.88 5.14
CA GLU A 125 2.07 -2.09 5.91
C GLU A 125 1.89 -1.86 7.41
N SER A 126 2.30 -0.69 7.94
CA SER A 126 2.01 -0.32 9.33
C SER A 126 0.52 -0.17 9.59
N PHE A 127 -0.24 0.42 8.67
CA PHE A 127 -1.66 0.63 8.82
C PHE A 127 -2.46 -0.65 8.53
N TYR A 128 -2.45 -1.09 7.28
CA TYR A 128 -3.33 -2.16 6.84
C TYR A 128 -2.95 -3.52 7.42
N ARG A 129 -1.67 -3.82 7.66
CA ARG A 129 -1.25 -5.14 8.16
C ARG A 129 -1.06 -5.11 9.67
N LYS A 130 -0.17 -4.27 10.19
CA LYS A 130 0.17 -4.31 11.62
C LYS A 130 -0.95 -3.81 12.52
N ASN A 131 -1.65 -2.74 12.14
CA ASN A 131 -2.66 -2.13 13.01
C ASN A 131 -4.08 -2.67 12.78
N LEU A 132 -4.48 -2.96 11.54
CA LEU A 132 -5.84 -3.42 11.24
C LEU A 132 -6.02 -4.94 11.39
N ILE A 133 -5.03 -5.78 11.04
CA ILE A 133 -5.18 -7.23 11.14
C ILE A 133 -5.06 -7.68 12.60
N SER A 134 -6.11 -8.25 13.15
CA SER A 134 -6.18 -8.70 14.54
C SER A 134 -6.16 -10.22 14.65
N PHE A 135 -5.23 -10.75 15.47
CA PHE A 135 -5.03 -12.18 15.70
C PHE A 135 -5.84 -12.74 16.89
N LYS A 136 -6.87 -12.03 17.37
CA LYS A 136 -7.63 -12.41 18.58
C LYS A 136 -8.29 -13.80 18.46
N ASN A 137 -8.94 -14.07 17.35
CA ASN A 137 -9.49 -15.37 16.98
C ASN A 137 -9.70 -15.45 15.46
N ARG A 138 -10.02 -16.64 14.91
CA ARG A 138 -10.13 -16.88 13.47
C ARG A 138 -11.19 -16.00 12.79
N ARG A 139 -12.35 -15.76 13.42
CA ARG A 139 -13.41 -14.92 12.83
C ARG A 139 -12.96 -13.46 12.74
N ILE A 140 -12.40 -12.92 13.82
CA ILE A 140 -11.89 -11.56 13.86
C ILE A 140 -10.71 -11.40 12.89
N LEU A 141 -9.81 -12.38 12.80
CA LEU A 141 -8.70 -12.37 11.85
C LEU A 141 -9.23 -12.22 10.40
N VAL A 142 -10.19 -13.04 9.99
CA VAL A 142 -10.77 -12.98 8.63
C VAL A 142 -11.46 -11.64 8.41
N LEU A 143 -12.32 -11.18 9.31
CA LEU A 143 -13.06 -9.93 9.16
C LEU A 143 -12.12 -8.71 9.10
N THR A 144 -11.11 -8.66 9.98
CA THR A 144 -10.16 -7.54 9.99
C THR A 144 -9.22 -7.58 8.78
N THR A 145 -8.90 -8.76 8.25
CA THR A 145 -8.12 -8.89 7.01
C THR A 145 -8.92 -8.40 5.81
N LEU A 146 -10.18 -8.81 5.66
CA LEU A 146 -11.05 -8.33 4.58
C LEU A 146 -11.27 -6.82 4.65
N PHE A 147 -11.50 -6.30 5.86
CA PHE A 147 -11.63 -4.85 6.08
C PHE A 147 -10.34 -4.09 5.72
N SER A 148 -9.20 -4.61 6.12
CA SER A 148 -7.88 -4.07 5.76
C SER A 148 -7.66 -4.03 4.24
N MET A 149 -7.98 -5.13 3.54
CA MET A 149 -7.86 -5.20 2.08
C MET A 149 -8.82 -4.23 1.38
N PHE A 150 -10.01 -4.06 1.92
CA PHE A 150 -11.02 -3.12 1.39
C PHE A 150 -10.55 -1.67 1.53
N LEU A 151 -10.06 -1.27 2.71
CA LEU A 151 -9.51 0.08 2.91
C LEU A 151 -8.30 0.33 1.99
N TYR A 152 -7.36 -0.61 1.93
CA TYR A 152 -6.24 -0.54 0.97
C TYR A 152 -6.73 -0.31 -0.47
N ALA A 153 -7.80 -1.00 -0.87
CA ALA A 153 -8.33 -0.87 -2.22
C ALA A 153 -8.99 0.50 -2.47
N LEU A 154 -9.64 1.08 -1.46
CA LEU A 154 -10.23 2.43 -1.54
C LEU A 154 -9.18 3.53 -1.69
N GLU A 155 -7.98 3.35 -1.15
CA GLU A 155 -6.84 4.25 -1.37
C GLU A 155 -6.41 4.28 -2.84
N HIS A 156 -6.60 3.18 -3.57
CA HIS A 156 -6.12 3.01 -4.94
C HIS A 156 -7.20 3.26 -6.01
N ALA A 157 -8.44 2.92 -5.73
CA ALA A 157 -9.53 2.97 -6.70
C ALA A 157 -10.87 3.37 -6.10
N LEU A 158 -11.66 4.12 -6.88
CA LEU A 158 -12.97 4.65 -6.48
C LEU A 158 -14.15 3.99 -7.23
N ALA A 159 -13.87 3.08 -8.17
CA ALA A 159 -14.90 2.27 -8.84
C ALA A 159 -14.87 0.84 -8.31
N ILE A 160 -16.04 0.21 -8.24
CA ILE A 160 -16.23 -1.15 -7.67
C ILE A 160 -15.26 -2.17 -8.29
N TRP A 161 -15.09 -2.13 -9.62
CA TRP A 161 -14.18 -3.03 -10.32
C TRP A 161 -12.73 -2.83 -9.91
N GLY A 162 -12.28 -1.58 -9.82
CA GLY A 162 -10.93 -1.26 -9.35
C GLY A 162 -10.71 -1.66 -7.89
N ILE A 163 -11.69 -1.43 -7.02
CA ILE A 163 -11.64 -1.87 -5.62
C ILE A 163 -11.44 -3.39 -5.56
N PHE A 164 -12.20 -4.15 -6.34
CA PHE A 164 -12.04 -5.61 -6.41
C PHE A 164 -10.63 -6.01 -6.87
N LEU A 165 -10.09 -5.40 -7.93
CA LEU A 165 -8.73 -5.67 -8.42
C LEU A 165 -7.66 -5.32 -7.36
N CYS A 166 -7.80 -4.18 -6.68
CA CYS A 166 -6.85 -3.76 -5.64
C CYS A 166 -6.93 -4.64 -4.39
N MET A 167 -8.10 -5.19 -4.05
CA MET A 167 -8.19 -6.21 -3.00
C MET A 167 -7.38 -7.47 -3.34
N ILE A 168 -7.34 -7.87 -4.62
CA ILE A 168 -6.50 -9.00 -5.07
C ILE A 168 -5.01 -8.65 -4.90
N TRP A 169 -4.58 -7.41 -5.16
CA TRP A 169 -3.19 -6.97 -4.91
C TRP A 169 -2.83 -6.96 -3.42
N ALA A 170 -3.78 -6.60 -2.54
CA ALA A 170 -3.58 -6.60 -1.10
C ALA A 170 -3.45 -7.99 -0.49
N LEU A 171 -4.02 -9.03 -1.14
CA LEU A 171 -4.13 -10.39 -0.61
C LEU A 171 -2.77 -11.05 -0.33
N PRO A 172 -1.77 -11.06 -1.25
CA PRO A 172 -0.45 -11.63 -1.00
C PRO A 172 0.26 -11.05 0.22
N LEU A 173 0.23 -9.72 0.38
CA LEU A 173 0.84 -9.03 1.50
C LEU A 173 0.14 -9.38 2.81
N SER A 174 -1.20 -9.46 2.80
CA SER A 174 -1.98 -9.84 3.97
C SER A 174 -1.71 -11.29 4.39
N ILE A 175 -1.68 -12.25 3.44
CA ILE A 175 -1.35 -13.65 3.70
C ILE A 175 0.08 -13.78 4.23
N SER A 176 1.04 -13.07 3.61
CA SER A 176 2.43 -13.09 4.04
C SER A 176 2.58 -12.58 5.48
N TYR A 177 1.92 -11.45 5.82
CA TYR A 177 1.93 -10.93 7.17
C TYR A 177 1.30 -11.89 8.18
N ILE A 178 0.15 -12.50 7.86
CA ILE A 178 -0.52 -13.46 8.74
C ILE A 178 0.37 -14.68 9.02
N LYS A 179 1.10 -15.17 8.01
CA LYS A 179 1.99 -16.34 8.13
C LYS A 179 3.28 -16.03 8.85
N THR A 180 3.92 -14.90 8.53
CA THR A 180 5.25 -14.56 9.06
C THR A 180 5.19 -13.80 10.38
N LYS A 181 4.09 -13.07 10.62
CA LYS A 181 3.94 -12.09 11.71
C LYS A 181 5.08 -11.06 11.76
N ASN A 182 5.78 -10.92 10.65
CA ASN A 182 6.91 -10.01 10.50
C ASN A 182 6.55 -8.92 9.48
N ILE A 183 6.36 -7.69 9.98
CA ILE A 183 6.00 -6.53 9.15
C ILE A 183 7.11 -6.19 8.14
N TYR A 184 8.37 -6.44 8.46
CA TYR A 184 9.50 -6.08 7.60
C TYR A 184 9.61 -6.98 6.37
N VAL A 185 9.10 -8.22 6.42
CA VAL A 185 8.98 -9.08 5.23
C VAL A 185 8.07 -8.44 4.19
N VAL A 186 6.88 -8.01 4.62
CA VAL A 186 5.90 -7.39 3.70
C VAL A 186 6.33 -6.00 3.26
N MET A 187 6.93 -5.20 4.14
CA MET A 187 7.52 -3.89 3.78
C MET A 187 8.60 -4.05 2.69
N THR A 188 9.50 -5.03 2.84
CA THR A 188 10.57 -5.25 1.86
C THR A 188 10.03 -5.75 0.54
N ALA A 189 9.10 -6.72 0.55
CA ALA A 189 8.47 -7.22 -0.66
C ALA A 189 7.70 -6.12 -1.40
N HIS A 190 6.90 -5.33 -0.68
CA HIS A 190 6.15 -4.21 -1.22
C HIS A 190 7.07 -3.14 -1.82
N PHE A 191 8.16 -2.78 -1.11
CA PHE A 191 9.15 -1.82 -1.61
C PHE A 191 9.77 -2.27 -2.94
N ILE A 192 10.18 -3.54 -3.03
CA ILE A 192 10.74 -4.11 -4.27
C ILE A 192 9.71 -4.11 -5.40
N CYS A 193 8.46 -4.52 -5.12
CA CYS A 193 7.38 -4.47 -6.11
C CYS A 193 7.14 -3.04 -6.62
N ASN A 194 7.13 -2.04 -5.72
CA ASN A 194 6.95 -0.64 -6.10
C ASN A 194 8.13 -0.09 -6.92
N ILE A 195 9.36 -0.48 -6.62
CA ILE A 195 10.52 -0.13 -7.46
C ILE A 195 10.34 -0.67 -8.88
N VAL A 196 9.92 -1.93 -9.02
CA VAL A 196 9.74 -2.53 -10.35
C VAL A 196 8.62 -1.86 -11.12
N VAL A 197 7.44 -1.67 -10.52
CA VAL A 197 6.26 -1.16 -11.21
C VAL A 197 6.36 0.36 -11.42
N ASN A 198 6.57 1.11 -10.34
CA ASN A 198 6.58 2.58 -10.39
C ASN A 198 7.92 3.15 -10.86
N GLY A 199 9.03 2.42 -10.69
CA GLY A 199 10.33 2.82 -11.21
C GLY A 199 10.33 2.93 -12.73
N MET A 200 9.70 1.99 -13.44
CA MET A 200 9.53 2.10 -14.89
C MET A 200 8.69 3.32 -15.30
N ALA A 201 7.65 3.64 -14.52
CA ALA A 201 6.85 4.84 -14.76
C ALA A 201 7.67 6.11 -14.54
N ILE A 202 8.52 6.17 -13.49
CA ILE A 202 9.42 7.30 -13.22
C ILE A 202 10.39 7.51 -14.37
N VAL A 203 11.04 6.45 -14.89
CA VAL A 203 11.95 6.55 -16.04
C VAL A 203 11.23 7.17 -17.25
N LYS A 204 10.03 6.70 -17.59
CA LYS A 204 9.22 7.27 -18.68
C LYS A 204 8.88 8.75 -18.44
N LEU A 205 8.52 9.11 -17.21
CA LEU A 205 8.21 10.50 -16.83
C LEU A 205 9.45 11.40 -16.88
N CYS A 206 10.64 10.91 -16.51
CA CYS A 206 11.89 11.65 -16.68
C CYS A 206 12.14 11.98 -18.15
N PHE A 207 12.01 11.00 -19.06
CA PHE A 207 12.14 11.27 -20.50
C PHE A 207 11.12 12.28 -21.01
N PHE A 208 9.86 12.16 -20.59
CA PHE A 208 8.81 13.12 -20.96
C PHE A 208 9.08 14.55 -20.46
N LEU A 209 9.72 14.73 -19.31
CA LEU A 209 10.02 16.06 -18.75
C LEU A 209 11.32 16.66 -19.30
N LEU A 210 12.15 15.88 -20.00
CA LEU A 210 13.37 16.34 -20.65
C LEU A 210 13.12 16.83 -22.08
N HIS A 211 12.02 16.42 -22.69
CA HIS A 211 11.58 16.77 -24.05
C HIS A 211 10.27 17.55 -24.04
#